data_67a921381a8b1105a1f6725ba4f7474a
#
_entry.id   67a921381a8b1105a1f6725ba4f7474a
#
_cell.length_a   1.000
_cell.length_b   1.000
_cell.length_c   1.000
_cell.angle_alpha   90.00
_cell.angle_beta   90.00
_cell.angle_gamma   90.00
#
_symmetry.space_group_name_H-M   'P 1'
#
loop_
_entity.id
_entity.type
_entity.pdbx_description
1 polymer ?
#
loop_
_entity_poly.entity_id
_entity_poly.type
_entity_poly.pdbx_seq_one_letter_code
_entity_poly.pdbx_strand_id
1 'polypeptide(L)'
;MKCEKETMLLYAVTDRMWTGKQTLMEQVEDALKGGATCVQLREKELDEESFLKEAIEMKALCAKYGVPFIVNDNVEIAIKCKADGIHVGQSDMEAGNVRALVGEDMIIGVSTKNVEQALAAQKAGADYLGVGAAFTTSSKPEAGHIDAATIRAICETV
;
A
#
# COMPACT_ATOMS: atom_id res chain seq x y z
N MET A 1 5.74 -1.00 13.56
CA MET A 1 6.92 -0.47 12.82
C MET A 1 6.60 0.96 12.43
N LYS A 2 7.53 1.88 12.58
CA LYS A 2 7.30 3.28 12.13
C LYS A 2 7.51 3.40 10.63
N CYS A 3 6.73 4.27 9.98
CA CYS A 3 6.93 4.65 8.58
C CYS A 3 7.91 5.83 8.52
N GLU A 4 9.12 5.57 8.04
CA GLU A 4 10.15 6.59 7.85
C GLU A 4 10.29 6.92 6.36
N LYS A 5 10.94 8.03 5.99
CA LYS A 5 11.13 8.40 4.58
C LYS A 5 11.86 7.31 3.79
N GLU A 6 12.82 6.66 4.43
CA GLU A 6 13.60 5.56 3.87
C GLU A 6 12.72 4.35 3.49
N THR A 7 11.64 4.13 4.22
CA THR A 7 10.64 3.09 3.92
C THR A 7 9.98 3.30 2.56
N MET A 8 9.81 4.55 2.14
CA MET A 8 9.11 4.92 0.90
C MET A 8 10.03 5.10 -0.32
N LEU A 9 11.33 4.83 -0.22
CA LEU A 9 12.29 5.07 -1.32
C LEU A 9 12.03 4.19 -2.54
N LEU A 10 11.75 2.91 -2.34
CA LEU A 10 11.43 1.97 -3.42
C LEU A 10 10.28 1.06 -2.98
N TYR A 11 9.07 1.49 -3.31
CA TYR A 11 7.83 0.86 -2.90
C TYR A 11 7.31 -0.07 -4.00
N ALA A 12 7.43 -1.37 -3.81
CA ALA A 12 6.96 -2.38 -4.75
C ALA A 12 5.48 -2.74 -4.45
N VAL A 13 4.63 -2.63 -5.47
CA VAL A 13 3.22 -3.04 -5.42
C VAL A 13 3.03 -4.24 -6.33
N THR A 14 2.45 -5.32 -5.82
CA THR A 14 2.26 -6.54 -6.60
C THR A 14 1.14 -6.39 -7.63
N ASP A 15 1.32 -7.04 -8.78
CA ASP A 15 0.29 -7.18 -9.80
C ASP A 15 0.47 -8.52 -10.54
N ARG A 16 -0.54 -9.39 -10.48
CA ARG A 16 -0.52 -10.71 -11.13
C ARG A 16 -0.42 -10.65 -12.65
N MET A 17 -0.77 -9.53 -13.26
CA MET A 17 -0.64 -9.34 -14.70
C MET A 17 0.79 -9.54 -15.21
N TRP A 18 1.79 -9.29 -14.35
CA TRP A 18 3.21 -9.30 -14.72
C TRP A 18 3.97 -10.56 -14.28
N THR A 19 3.31 -11.58 -13.74
CA THR A 19 3.99 -12.77 -13.21
C THR A 19 4.72 -13.59 -14.28
N GLY A 20 4.22 -13.63 -15.53
CA GLY A 20 4.88 -14.35 -16.60
C GLY A 20 5.15 -15.80 -16.23
N LYS A 21 6.44 -16.19 -16.20
CA LYS A 21 6.90 -17.53 -15.81
C LYS A 21 7.21 -17.67 -14.32
N GLN A 22 7.28 -16.56 -13.58
CA GLN A 22 7.57 -16.54 -12.16
C GLN A 22 6.27 -16.56 -11.36
N THR A 23 6.31 -17.11 -10.15
CA THR A 23 5.27 -16.90 -9.16
C THR A 23 5.32 -15.47 -8.61
N LEU A 24 4.22 -15.01 -8.01
CA LEU A 24 4.21 -13.69 -7.37
C LEU A 24 5.25 -13.59 -6.24
N MET A 25 5.41 -14.66 -5.47
CA MET A 25 6.41 -14.74 -4.40
C MET A 25 7.85 -14.63 -4.92
N GLU A 26 8.17 -15.28 -6.03
CA GLU A 26 9.48 -15.17 -6.68
C GLU A 26 9.76 -13.74 -7.15
N GLN A 27 8.77 -13.08 -7.76
CA GLN A 27 8.89 -11.66 -8.16
C GLN A 27 9.12 -10.75 -6.97
N VAL A 28 8.40 -10.94 -5.88
CA VAL A 28 8.57 -10.14 -4.66
C VAL A 28 9.96 -10.39 -4.06
N GLU A 29 10.43 -11.63 -4.03
CA GLU A 29 11.77 -11.93 -3.52
C GLU A 29 12.86 -11.27 -4.40
N ASP A 30 12.69 -11.27 -5.71
CA ASP A 30 13.63 -10.58 -6.61
C ASP A 30 13.60 -9.05 -6.41
N ALA A 31 12.43 -8.47 -6.19
CA ALA A 31 12.31 -7.05 -5.84
C ALA A 31 13.01 -6.72 -4.51
N LEU A 32 12.86 -7.59 -3.50
CA LEU A 32 13.54 -7.44 -2.21
C LEU A 32 15.06 -7.54 -2.34
N LYS A 33 15.56 -8.50 -3.12
CA LYS A 33 17.00 -8.62 -3.46
C LYS A 33 17.49 -7.40 -4.23
N GLY A 34 16.64 -6.80 -5.07
CA GLY A 34 16.93 -5.59 -5.83
C GLY A 34 16.90 -4.30 -4.99
N GLY A 35 16.51 -4.38 -3.73
CA GLY A 35 16.54 -3.24 -2.81
C GLY A 35 15.19 -2.57 -2.57
N ALA A 36 14.06 -3.24 -2.83
CA ALA A 36 12.76 -2.72 -2.43
C ALA A 36 12.71 -2.43 -0.94
N THR A 37 12.24 -1.26 -0.57
CA THR A 37 12.20 -0.78 0.82
C THR A 37 10.83 -0.92 1.47
N CYS A 38 9.81 -1.21 0.68
CA CYS A 38 8.45 -1.50 1.13
C CYS A 38 7.75 -2.39 0.11
N VAL A 39 6.92 -3.31 0.54
CA VAL A 39 6.16 -4.21 -0.34
C VAL A 39 4.67 -4.11 0.00
N GLN A 40 3.84 -3.90 -1.02
CA GLN A 40 2.38 -3.94 -0.90
C GLN A 40 1.82 -5.12 -1.68
N LEU A 41 1.06 -5.98 -1.00
CA LEU A 41 0.25 -7.01 -1.62
C LEU A 41 -1.09 -6.44 -2.06
N ARG A 42 -1.31 -6.38 -3.37
CA ARG A 42 -2.56 -5.94 -3.99
C ARG A 42 -3.22 -7.12 -4.69
N GLU A 43 -4.34 -7.59 -4.13
CA GLU A 43 -5.15 -8.67 -4.67
C GLU A 43 -6.58 -8.19 -4.91
N LYS A 44 -7.14 -8.48 -6.10
CA LYS A 44 -8.48 -8.05 -6.50
C LYS A 44 -9.44 -9.21 -6.74
N GLU A 45 -8.92 -10.41 -6.99
CA GLU A 45 -9.72 -11.54 -7.47
C GLU A 45 -9.63 -12.80 -6.58
N LEU A 46 -8.69 -12.83 -5.62
CA LEU A 46 -8.58 -13.96 -4.70
C LEU A 46 -9.74 -14.00 -3.70
N ASP A 47 -10.19 -15.21 -3.38
CA ASP A 47 -11.02 -15.43 -2.21
C ASP A 47 -10.26 -15.11 -0.91
N GLU A 48 -11.00 -14.93 0.18
CA GLU A 48 -10.41 -14.47 1.45
C GLU A 48 -9.39 -15.46 2.03
N GLU A 49 -9.64 -16.77 1.92
CA GLU A 49 -8.74 -17.81 2.45
C GLU A 49 -7.41 -17.82 1.68
N SER A 50 -7.48 -17.78 0.35
CA SER A 50 -6.29 -17.72 -0.52
C SER A 50 -5.51 -16.43 -0.32
N PHE A 51 -6.19 -15.29 -0.18
CA PHE A 51 -5.56 -14.01 0.11
C PHE A 51 -4.85 -14.02 1.47
N LEU A 52 -5.51 -14.53 2.51
CA LEU A 52 -4.90 -14.62 3.84
C LEU A 52 -3.65 -15.50 3.83
N LYS A 53 -3.71 -16.66 3.18
CA LYS A 53 -2.56 -17.56 3.05
C LYS A 53 -1.38 -16.87 2.37
N GLU A 54 -1.62 -16.22 1.23
CA GLU A 54 -0.60 -15.49 0.49
C GLU A 54 -0.03 -14.32 1.30
N ALA A 55 -0.89 -13.58 2.02
CA ALA A 55 -0.47 -12.48 2.89
C ALA A 55 0.46 -12.97 4.02
N ILE A 56 0.17 -14.11 4.64
CA ILE A 56 1.01 -14.71 5.68
C ILE A 56 2.38 -15.10 5.11
N GLU A 57 2.41 -15.75 3.96
CA GLU A 57 3.66 -16.16 3.31
C GLU A 57 4.50 -14.95 2.89
N MET A 58 3.88 -13.92 2.31
CA MET A 58 4.57 -12.71 1.88
C MET A 58 5.07 -11.87 3.06
N LYS A 59 4.30 -11.81 4.15
CA LYS A 59 4.75 -11.18 5.40
C LYS A 59 6.02 -11.84 5.93
N ALA A 60 6.06 -13.16 5.95
CA ALA A 60 7.25 -13.91 6.38
C ALA A 60 8.45 -13.67 5.45
N LEU A 61 8.22 -13.60 4.14
CA LEU A 61 9.26 -13.28 3.16
C LEU A 61 9.83 -11.88 3.39
N CYS A 62 8.98 -10.86 3.49
CA CYS A 62 9.42 -9.49 3.74
C CYS A 62 10.21 -9.35 5.05
N ALA A 63 9.79 -10.06 6.10
CA ALA A 63 10.48 -10.07 7.39
C ALA A 63 11.92 -10.60 7.30
N LYS A 64 12.19 -11.59 6.44
CA LYS A 64 13.56 -12.09 6.18
C LYS A 64 14.50 -11.00 5.67
N TYR A 65 13.98 -10.03 4.95
CA TYR A 65 14.74 -8.90 4.38
C TYR A 65 14.64 -7.63 5.23
N GLY A 66 13.91 -7.67 6.34
CA GLY A 66 13.71 -6.49 7.20
C GLY A 66 12.88 -5.38 6.54
N VAL A 67 12.03 -5.74 5.58
CA VAL A 67 11.23 -4.81 4.76
C VAL A 67 9.77 -4.83 5.23
N PRO A 68 9.13 -3.67 5.46
CA PRO A 68 7.71 -3.59 5.82
C PRO A 68 6.80 -4.20 4.75
N PHE A 69 5.81 -4.95 5.23
CA PHE A 69 4.77 -5.56 4.41
C PHE A 69 3.42 -4.86 4.61
N ILE A 70 2.82 -4.41 3.52
CA ILE A 70 1.56 -3.67 3.50
C ILE A 70 0.50 -4.50 2.77
N VAL A 71 -0.71 -4.55 3.30
CA VAL A 71 -1.88 -5.13 2.62
C VAL A 71 -2.70 -4.02 1.97
N ASN A 72 -3.20 -4.25 0.76
CA ASN A 72 -4.06 -3.29 0.07
C ASN A 72 -5.55 -3.57 0.39
N ASP A 73 -6.29 -2.52 0.74
CA ASP A 73 -7.74 -2.42 0.95
C ASP A 73 -8.31 -3.29 2.08
N ASN A 74 -7.87 -4.51 2.28
CA ASN A 74 -8.49 -5.45 3.21
C ASN A 74 -7.91 -5.36 4.62
N VAL A 75 -8.56 -4.57 5.48
CA VAL A 75 -8.17 -4.35 6.88
C VAL A 75 -8.18 -5.64 7.69
N GLU A 76 -9.15 -6.52 7.46
CA GLU A 76 -9.28 -7.78 8.19
C GLU A 76 -8.10 -8.72 7.89
N ILE A 77 -7.71 -8.85 6.62
CA ILE A 77 -6.51 -9.60 6.22
C ILE A 77 -5.25 -8.99 6.83
N ALA A 78 -5.12 -7.66 6.82
CA ALA A 78 -3.96 -6.98 7.41
C ALA A 78 -3.81 -7.31 8.91
N ILE A 79 -4.91 -7.32 9.66
CA ILE A 79 -4.93 -7.68 11.08
C ILE A 79 -4.60 -9.17 11.27
N LYS A 80 -5.27 -10.06 10.52
CA LYS A 80 -5.11 -11.52 10.64
C LYS A 80 -3.68 -11.98 10.33
N CYS A 81 -3.04 -11.44 9.29
CA CYS A 81 -1.66 -11.78 8.92
C CYS A 81 -0.60 -10.98 9.70
N LYS A 82 -1.02 -10.07 10.58
CA LYS A 82 -0.13 -9.15 11.33
C LYS A 82 0.79 -8.36 10.39
N ALA A 83 0.21 -7.80 9.32
CA ALA A 83 0.93 -6.92 8.42
C ALA A 83 1.56 -5.74 9.16
N ASP A 84 2.63 -5.17 8.61
CA ASP A 84 3.23 -3.94 9.15
C ASP A 84 2.36 -2.72 8.84
N GLY A 85 1.52 -2.80 7.79
CA GLY A 85 0.60 -1.72 7.42
C GLY A 85 -0.55 -2.14 6.52
N ILE A 86 -1.41 -1.17 6.30
CA ILE A 86 -2.58 -1.21 5.41
C ILE A 86 -2.55 -0.01 4.47
N HIS A 87 -2.85 -0.20 3.21
CA HIS A 87 -3.05 0.89 2.26
C HIS A 87 -4.49 0.90 1.76
N VAL A 88 -5.19 2.01 1.93
CA VAL A 88 -6.61 2.15 1.63
C VAL A 88 -6.90 3.27 0.63
N GLY A 89 -8.03 3.16 -0.07
CA GLY A 89 -8.58 4.21 -0.89
C GLY A 89 -9.49 5.17 -0.10
N GLN A 90 -10.09 6.14 -0.79
CA GLN A 90 -10.98 7.13 -0.16
C GLN A 90 -12.26 6.50 0.39
N SER A 91 -12.87 5.55 -0.35
CA SER A 91 -14.09 4.85 0.09
C SER A 91 -13.88 4.06 1.38
N ASP A 92 -12.73 3.45 1.54
CA ASP A 92 -12.39 2.69 2.75
C ASP A 92 -12.17 3.61 3.95
N MET A 93 -11.59 4.79 3.72
CA MET A 93 -11.44 5.82 4.75
C MET A 93 -12.78 6.40 5.20
N GLU A 94 -13.73 6.58 4.26
CA GLU A 94 -15.08 7.06 4.56
C GLU A 94 -15.92 6.01 5.29
N ALA A 95 -15.70 4.73 5.00
CA ALA A 95 -16.47 3.62 5.58
C ALA A 95 -16.11 3.30 7.02
N GLY A 96 -14.99 3.81 7.55
CA GLY A 96 -14.59 3.52 8.92
C GLY A 96 -13.33 4.26 9.38
N ASN A 97 -13.16 4.30 10.69
CA ASN A 97 -11.93 4.78 11.28
C ASN A 97 -10.88 3.66 11.26
N VAL A 98 -10.13 3.57 10.17
CA VAL A 98 -9.09 2.54 9.98
C VAL A 98 -8.11 2.54 11.17
N ARG A 99 -7.69 3.71 11.63
CA ARG A 99 -6.78 3.83 12.78
C ARG A 99 -7.36 3.18 14.05
N ALA A 100 -8.65 3.35 14.33
CA ALA A 100 -9.28 2.70 15.48
C ALA A 100 -9.33 1.17 15.38
N LEU A 101 -9.39 0.65 14.15
CA LEU A 101 -9.42 -0.80 13.90
C LEU A 101 -8.04 -1.45 14.01
N VAL A 102 -7.00 -0.78 13.49
CA VAL A 102 -5.65 -1.36 13.37
C VAL A 102 -4.70 -0.96 14.51
N GLY A 103 -5.08 0.03 15.33
CA GLY A 103 -4.25 0.53 16.44
C GLY A 103 -3.12 1.46 16.00
N GLU A 104 -2.28 1.88 16.95
CA GLU A 104 -1.24 2.89 16.73
C GLU A 104 0.03 2.36 16.06
N ASP A 105 0.25 1.04 16.10
CA ASP A 105 1.49 0.43 15.62
C ASP A 105 1.48 0.09 14.12
N MET A 106 0.30 -0.03 13.52
CA MET A 106 0.17 -0.38 12.10
C MET A 106 0.31 0.88 11.23
N ILE A 107 1.14 0.80 10.20
CA ILE A 107 1.32 1.85 9.20
C ILE A 107 0.03 1.98 8.38
N ILE A 108 -0.48 3.20 8.19
CA ILE A 108 -1.63 3.49 7.32
C ILE A 108 -1.18 4.35 6.14
N GLY A 109 -1.34 3.82 4.94
CA GLY A 109 -1.23 4.57 3.69
C GLY A 109 -2.59 4.88 3.10
N VAL A 110 -2.74 6.05 2.49
CA VAL A 110 -4.00 6.48 1.87
C VAL A 110 -3.75 7.02 0.47
N SER A 111 -4.52 6.52 -0.52
CA SER A 111 -4.51 7.08 -1.88
C SER A 111 -5.27 8.41 -1.91
N THR A 112 -4.62 9.47 -2.44
CA THR A 112 -5.20 10.81 -2.54
C THR A 112 -4.97 11.41 -3.93
N LYS A 113 -5.88 12.29 -4.37
CA LYS A 113 -5.86 12.92 -5.69
C LYS A 113 -5.85 14.46 -5.64
N ASN A 114 -6.10 15.04 -4.49
CA ASN A 114 -6.14 16.48 -4.28
C ASN A 114 -5.77 16.84 -2.84
N VAL A 115 -5.58 18.14 -2.59
CA VAL A 115 -5.18 18.66 -1.28
C VAL A 115 -6.22 18.38 -0.19
N GLU A 116 -7.50 18.46 -0.51
CA GLU A 116 -8.57 18.21 0.46
C GLU A 116 -8.52 16.76 0.99
N GLN A 117 -8.39 15.79 0.07
CA GLN A 117 -8.23 14.38 0.43
C GLN A 117 -6.95 14.13 1.23
N ALA A 118 -5.85 14.80 0.87
CA ALA A 118 -4.58 14.67 1.57
C ALA A 118 -4.67 15.17 3.03
N LEU A 119 -5.27 16.34 3.24
CA LEU A 119 -5.51 16.88 4.59
C LEU A 119 -6.46 16.01 5.41
N ALA A 120 -7.52 15.48 4.79
CA ALA A 120 -8.45 14.57 5.46
C ALA A 120 -7.75 13.27 5.87
N ALA A 121 -6.93 12.68 5.00
CA ALA A 121 -6.15 11.50 5.30
C ALA A 121 -5.13 11.73 6.43
N GLN A 122 -4.41 12.84 6.41
CA GLN A 122 -3.48 13.24 7.47
C GLN A 122 -4.20 13.38 8.82
N LYS A 123 -5.35 14.06 8.84
CA LYS A 123 -6.19 14.22 10.04
C LYS A 123 -6.73 12.88 10.56
N ALA A 124 -7.01 11.94 9.67
CA ALA A 124 -7.47 10.59 10.02
C ALA A 124 -6.34 9.66 10.50
N GLY A 125 -5.09 10.12 10.55
CA GLY A 125 -3.95 9.38 11.07
C GLY A 125 -3.20 8.56 10.03
N ALA A 126 -3.24 8.95 8.74
CA ALA A 126 -2.39 8.35 7.72
C ALA A 126 -0.91 8.66 8.00
N ASP A 127 -0.06 7.64 7.83
CA ASP A 127 1.40 7.76 7.99
C ASP A 127 2.08 8.14 6.67
N TYR A 128 1.47 7.80 5.53
CA TYR A 128 1.92 8.23 4.21
C TYR A 128 0.76 8.34 3.22
N LEU A 129 0.99 9.07 2.13
CA LEU A 129 0.03 9.25 1.05
C LEU A 129 0.53 8.62 -0.25
N GLY A 130 -0.37 7.92 -0.96
CA GLY A 130 -0.18 7.50 -2.33
C GLY A 130 -0.81 8.53 -3.27
N VAL A 131 0.01 9.32 -3.93
CA VAL A 131 -0.46 10.42 -4.80
C VAL A 131 -0.28 10.03 -6.26
N GLY A 132 -1.37 9.93 -7.00
CA GLY A 132 -1.32 9.51 -8.41
C GLY A 132 -2.73 9.38 -9.04
N ALA A 133 -2.77 9.07 -10.34
CA ALA A 133 -1.61 8.71 -11.17
C ALA A 133 -1.03 9.97 -11.84
N ALA A 134 0.29 10.13 -11.78
CA ALA A 134 1.00 11.22 -12.47
C ALA A 134 1.06 11.00 -13.98
N PHE A 135 1.00 9.73 -14.42
CA PHE A 135 0.93 9.31 -15.81
C PHE A 135 -0.21 8.32 -16.00
N THR A 136 -0.70 8.17 -17.21
CA THR A 136 -1.72 7.15 -17.52
C THR A 136 -1.18 5.75 -17.25
N THR A 137 -2.01 4.89 -16.67
CA THR A 137 -1.63 3.53 -16.28
C THR A 137 -2.71 2.52 -16.66
N SER A 138 -2.29 1.33 -17.09
CA SER A 138 -3.17 0.19 -17.35
C SER A 138 -3.43 -0.67 -16.12
N SER A 139 -2.54 -0.60 -15.11
CA SER A 139 -2.66 -1.39 -13.88
C SER A 139 -3.81 -0.95 -12.98
N LYS A 140 -4.19 0.33 -13.05
CA LYS A 140 -5.31 0.92 -12.33
C LYS A 140 -6.00 1.98 -13.19
N PRO A 141 -6.77 1.58 -14.22
CA PRO A 141 -7.37 2.52 -15.17
C PRO A 141 -8.28 3.57 -14.54
N GLU A 142 -8.92 3.23 -13.40
CA GLU A 142 -9.80 4.11 -12.64
C GLU A 142 -9.06 5.18 -11.81
N ALA A 143 -7.74 5.10 -11.70
CA ALA A 143 -6.96 6.05 -10.89
C ALA A 143 -7.11 7.50 -11.36
N GLY A 144 -7.35 7.70 -12.66
CA GLY A 144 -7.35 9.02 -13.29
C GLY A 144 -5.94 9.63 -13.32
N HIS A 145 -5.83 10.79 -13.96
CA HIS A 145 -4.56 11.51 -14.06
C HIS A 145 -4.61 12.77 -13.20
N ILE A 146 -3.51 13.05 -12.50
CA ILE A 146 -3.30 14.31 -11.78
C ILE A 146 -2.04 15.00 -12.30
N ASP A 147 -2.05 16.32 -12.38
CA ASP A 147 -0.93 17.09 -12.89
C ASP A 147 0.15 17.35 -11.82
N ALA A 148 1.33 17.77 -12.29
CA ALA A 148 2.45 18.08 -11.42
C ALA A 148 2.16 19.23 -10.42
N ALA A 149 1.31 20.18 -10.80
CA ALA A 149 0.93 21.28 -9.92
C ALA A 149 0.11 20.79 -8.73
N THR A 150 -0.82 19.87 -8.96
CA THR A 150 -1.60 19.22 -7.90
C THR A 150 -0.72 18.39 -6.97
N ILE A 151 0.21 17.59 -7.53
CA ILE A 151 1.18 16.82 -6.72
C ILE A 151 1.99 17.75 -5.83
N ARG A 152 2.51 18.84 -6.40
CA ARG A 152 3.27 19.84 -5.63
C ARG A 152 2.44 20.46 -4.51
N ALA A 153 1.20 20.88 -4.81
CA ALA A 153 0.30 21.47 -3.82
C ALA A 153 0.03 20.52 -2.64
N ILE A 154 -0.16 19.22 -2.92
CA ILE A 154 -0.28 18.20 -1.87
C ILE A 154 1.00 18.16 -1.01
N CYS A 155 2.17 18.02 -1.63
CA CYS A 155 3.44 17.91 -0.91
C CYS A 155 3.80 19.15 -0.08
N GLU A 156 3.35 20.33 -0.49
CA GLU A 156 3.58 21.60 0.24
C GLU A 156 2.59 21.81 1.40
N THR A 157 1.48 21.05 1.41
CA THR A 157 0.38 21.24 2.37
C THR A 157 0.42 20.25 3.53
N VAL A 158 0.93 19.05 3.31
CA VAL A 158 0.93 17.96 4.31
C VAL A 158 2.30 17.63 4.89
#